data_38273cfd9d5d369152c375cd57ea5397
#
_entry.id   38273cfd9d5d369152c375cd57ea5397
#
_cell.length_a   1.000
_cell.length_b   1.000
_cell.length_c   1.000
_cell.angle_alpha   90.00
_cell.angle_beta   90.00
_cell.angle_gamma   90.00
#
_symmetry.space_group_name_H-M   'P 1'
#
loop_
_entity.id
_entity.type
_entity.pdbx_description
1 polymer ?
#
loop_
_entity_poly.entity_id
_entity_poly.type
_entity_poly.pdbx_seq_one_letter_code
_entity_poly.pdbx_strand_id
1 'polypeptide(L)'
;ILKMKQPSTYILGISCYYHDSSAALLKDGVIVAAAEEERFSRKKHDKGFPLNAIKYCLKNQKISIDDISYIGFYEKPFLKFERVLSQHLEMFPRSFKTFLSSLPSWINEKLRVPKIIRKKLKYKGDVFFIQHHMAHAASSFLVSPYKKAAILTVDGVGEWTTTAYGIGEGKDIKLIKEIKFPHSLGLLYSTIT
;
A
#
# COMPACT_ATOMS: atom_id res chain seq x y z
N ILE A 1 -28.85 -8.57 31.73
CA ILE A 1 -28.35 -9.19 30.48
C ILE A 1 -27.04 -8.47 30.15
N LEU A 2 -25.88 -9.06 30.46
CA LEU A 2 -24.57 -8.57 30.08
C LEU A 2 -24.46 -8.61 28.54
N LYS A 3 -24.51 -7.43 27.88
CA LYS A 3 -24.14 -7.32 26.48
C LYS A 3 -22.67 -7.76 26.37
N MET A 4 -22.39 -8.94 25.85
CA MET A 4 -21.04 -9.33 25.48
C MET A 4 -20.53 -8.29 24.46
N LYS A 5 -19.51 -7.54 24.86
CA LYS A 5 -18.85 -6.55 23.98
C LYS A 5 -18.22 -7.35 22.85
N GLN A 6 -18.65 -7.12 21.63
CA GLN A 6 -18.02 -7.75 20.47
C GLN A 6 -16.53 -7.42 20.47
N PRO A 7 -15.65 -8.37 20.16
CA PRO A 7 -14.22 -8.11 20.11
C PRO A 7 -13.94 -7.01 19.08
N SER A 8 -13.08 -6.06 19.43
CA SER A 8 -12.67 -4.98 18.53
C SER A 8 -11.96 -5.53 17.30
N THR A 9 -12.26 -4.99 16.13
CA THR A 9 -11.60 -5.35 14.88
C THR A 9 -10.37 -4.48 14.68
N TYR A 10 -9.18 -5.10 14.67
CA TYR A 10 -7.92 -4.41 14.37
C TYR A 10 -7.46 -4.72 12.95
N ILE A 11 -7.13 -3.68 12.19
CA ILE A 11 -6.59 -3.79 10.82
C ILE A 11 -5.23 -3.09 10.78
N LEU A 12 -4.20 -3.82 10.35
CA LEU A 12 -2.85 -3.29 10.19
C LEU A 12 -2.57 -3.02 8.70
N GLY A 13 -2.41 -1.75 8.34
CA GLY A 13 -1.94 -1.34 7.01
C GLY A 13 -0.41 -1.32 6.94
N ILE A 14 0.17 -1.84 5.86
CA ILE A 14 1.62 -1.91 5.64
C ILE A 14 1.96 -1.35 4.26
N SER A 15 2.95 -0.44 4.21
CA SER A 15 3.62 0.03 2.99
C SER A 15 5.12 -0.24 3.09
N CYS A 16 5.73 -0.86 2.06
CA CYS A 16 7.19 -1.08 1.99
C CYS A 16 7.65 -1.50 0.60
N TYR A 17 8.98 -1.57 0.41
CA TYR A 17 9.70 -2.02 -0.80
C TYR A 17 9.64 -1.06 -1.99
N TYR A 18 9.23 0.19 -1.77
CA TYR A 18 9.32 1.25 -2.77
C TYR A 18 10.06 2.46 -2.19
N HIS A 19 9.41 3.31 -1.42
CA HIS A 19 9.98 4.37 -0.60
C HIS A 19 9.13 4.51 0.68
N ASP A 20 9.64 5.20 1.69
CA ASP A 20 8.91 5.64 2.89
C ASP A 20 8.04 4.54 3.52
N SER A 21 8.71 3.44 3.92
CA SER A 21 8.01 2.33 4.57
C SER A 21 7.29 2.77 5.82
N SER A 22 6.06 2.31 5.99
CA SER A 22 5.20 2.75 7.08
C SER A 22 4.22 1.68 7.52
N ALA A 23 3.63 1.87 8.70
CA ALA A 23 2.53 1.09 9.21
C ALA A 23 1.47 1.99 9.83
N ALA A 24 0.20 1.62 9.66
CA ALA A 24 -0.94 2.26 10.30
C ALA A 24 -1.87 1.20 10.90
N LEU A 25 -2.39 1.47 12.09
CA LEU A 25 -3.30 0.58 12.81
C LEU A 25 -4.67 1.25 12.94
N LEU A 26 -5.69 0.54 12.48
CA LEU A 26 -7.08 0.91 12.68
C LEU A 26 -7.70 0.02 13.74
N LYS A 27 -8.55 0.61 14.57
CA LYS A 27 -9.44 -0.07 15.52
C LYS A 27 -10.86 0.33 15.23
N ASP A 28 -11.71 -0.62 14.87
CA ASP A 28 -13.14 -0.40 14.58
C ASP A 28 -13.37 0.74 13.56
N GLY A 29 -12.47 0.83 12.55
CA GLY A 29 -12.52 1.85 11.48
C GLY A 29 -11.86 3.20 11.83
N VAL A 30 -11.31 3.38 13.04
CA VAL A 30 -10.62 4.60 13.46
C VAL A 30 -9.12 4.36 13.45
N ILE A 31 -8.33 5.30 12.88
CA ILE A 31 -6.87 5.26 12.96
C ILE A 31 -6.44 5.54 14.40
N VAL A 32 -5.78 4.57 15.03
CA VAL A 32 -5.34 4.68 16.43
C VAL A 32 -3.82 4.83 16.58
N ALA A 33 -3.05 4.43 15.56
CA ALA A 33 -1.60 4.67 15.49
C ALA A 33 -1.12 4.63 14.06
N ALA A 34 -0.12 5.43 13.73
CA ALA A 34 0.58 5.37 12.45
C ALA A 34 2.02 5.85 12.63
N ALA A 35 2.96 5.27 11.88
CA ALA A 35 4.36 5.69 11.90
C ALA A 35 5.09 5.27 10.63
N GLU A 36 6.09 6.05 10.24
CA GLU A 36 7.08 5.71 9.23
C GLU A 36 8.28 5.02 9.86
N GLU A 37 8.85 4.04 9.16
CA GLU A 37 10.01 3.28 9.64
C GLU A 37 11.24 4.16 9.83
N GLU A 38 11.41 5.19 9.01
CA GLU A 38 12.55 6.12 9.09
C GLU A 38 12.62 6.87 10.45
N ARG A 39 11.49 7.02 11.16
CA ARG A 39 11.47 7.64 12.50
C ARG A 39 12.27 6.82 13.52
N PHE A 40 12.35 5.52 13.30
CA PHE A 40 13.05 4.57 14.16
C PHE A 40 14.42 4.18 13.60
N SER A 41 14.51 3.89 12.30
CA SER A 41 15.75 3.46 11.64
C SER A 41 16.73 4.61 11.43
N ARG A 42 16.26 5.87 11.46
CA ARG A 42 17.03 7.09 11.14
C ARG A 42 17.62 7.09 9.73
N LYS A 43 17.07 6.26 8.87
CA LYS A 43 17.45 6.16 7.47
C LYS A 43 16.39 6.84 6.62
N LYS A 44 16.75 7.97 5.99
CA LYS A 44 15.85 8.72 5.11
C LYS A 44 15.34 7.84 3.96
N HIS A 45 14.05 7.93 3.66
CA HIS A 45 13.39 7.12 2.63
C HIS A 45 13.63 5.61 2.81
N ASP A 46 13.60 5.13 4.05
CA ASP A 46 13.75 3.69 4.31
C ASP A 46 12.65 2.90 3.62
N LYS A 47 13.05 2.00 2.73
CA LYS A 47 12.16 1.14 1.94
C LYS A 47 12.05 -0.29 2.49
N GLY A 48 12.72 -0.57 3.59
CA GLY A 48 12.74 -1.90 4.21
C GLY A 48 11.36 -2.31 4.75
N PHE A 49 11.27 -3.51 5.30
CA PHE A 49 10.03 -3.94 5.97
C PHE A 49 9.85 -3.17 7.29
N PRO A 50 8.70 -2.49 7.55
CA PRO A 50 8.53 -1.52 8.62
C PRO A 50 8.30 -2.17 9.99
N LEU A 51 9.27 -2.95 10.46
CA LEU A 51 9.12 -3.74 11.68
C LEU A 51 9.01 -2.88 12.95
N ASN A 52 9.75 -1.76 13.00
CA ASN A 52 9.71 -0.86 14.16
C ASN A 52 8.42 -0.05 14.18
N ALA A 53 7.95 0.44 13.01
CA ALA A 53 6.67 1.13 12.90
C ALA A 53 5.51 0.20 13.30
N ILE A 54 5.52 -1.07 12.89
CA ILE A 54 4.54 -2.07 13.31
C ILE A 54 4.58 -2.29 14.82
N LYS A 55 5.77 -2.50 15.39
CA LYS A 55 5.94 -2.65 16.85
C LYS A 55 5.41 -1.45 17.62
N TYR A 56 5.66 -0.23 17.11
CA TYR A 56 5.13 1.00 17.70
C TYR A 56 3.60 1.00 17.70
N CYS A 57 2.97 0.69 16.56
CA CYS A 57 1.51 0.64 16.45
C CYS A 57 0.89 -0.36 17.43
N LEU A 58 1.43 -1.57 17.51
CA LEU A 58 0.95 -2.60 18.42
C LEU A 58 1.13 -2.20 19.91
N LYS A 59 2.31 -1.68 20.25
CA LYS A 59 2.62 -1.21 21.62
C LYS A 59 1.71 -0.05 22.06
N ASN A 60 1.40 0.88 21.15
CA ASN A 60 0.51 2.01 21.43
C ASN A 60 -0.87 1.55 21.92
N GLN A 61 -1.40 0.49 21.32
CA GLN A 61 -2.70 -0.08 21.69
C GLN A 61 -2.62 -1.21 22.73
N LYS A 62 -1.40 -1.56 23.19
CA LYS A 62 -1.14 -2.67 24.15
C LYS A 62 -1.70 -4.01 23.65
N ILE A 63 -1.56 -4.28 22.35
CA ILE A 63 -1.99 -5.52 21.69
C ILE A 63 -0.80 -6.24 21.06
N SER A 64 -1.03 -7.51 20.71
CA SER A 64 -0.10 -8.38 19.99
C SER A 64 -0.48 -8.52 18.51
N ILE A 65 0.35 -9.21 17.74
CA ILE A 65 0.03 -9.53 16.34
C ILE A 65 -1.15 -10.50 16.23
N ASP A 66 -1.40 -11.31 17.26
CA ASP A 66 -2.50 -12.28 17.27
C ASP A 66 -3.87 -11.60 17.43
N ASP A 67 -3.89 -10.35 17.90
CA ASP A 67 -5.11 -9.54 18.01
C ASP A 67 -5.48 -8.86 16.67
N ILE A 68 -4.60 -8.91 15.67
CA ILE A 68 -4.85 -8.31 14.35
C ILE A 68 -5.80 -9.19 13.55
N SER A 69 -6.96 -8.63 13.21
CA SER A 69 -7.98 -9.31 12.41
C SER A 69 -7.57 -9.43 10.94
N TYR A 70 -7.03 -8.36 10.37
CA TYR A 70 -6.65 -8.30 8.94
C TYR A 70 -5.38 -7.47 8.75
N ILE A 71 -4.59 -7.84 7.73
CA ILE A 71 -3.48 -7.02 7.25
C ILE A 71 -3.81 -6.53 5.83
N GLY A 72 -3.68 -5.22 5.59
CA GLY A 72 -3.78 -4.58 4.29
C GLY A 72 -2.41 -4.19 3.75
N PHE A 73 -2.12 -4.54 2.49
CA PHE A 73 -0.95 -4.08 1.77
C PHE A 73 -1.35 -3.12 0.65
N TYR A 74 -0.66 -2.01 0.49
CA TYR A 74 -1.07 -0.84 -0.28
C TYR A 74 -1.07 -0.98 -1.80
N GLU A 75 -0.53 -2.08 -2.36
CA GLU A 75 -0.49 -2.34 -3.81
C GLU A 75 -0.67 -3.84 -4.11
N LYS A 76 -0.93 -4.16 -5.37
CA LYS A 76 -0.97 -5.54 -5.90
C LYS A 76 0.33 -5.86 -6.63
N PRO A 77 1.31 -6.52 -5.99
CA PRO A 77 2.64 -6.72 -6.56
C PRO A 77 2.64 -7.47 -7.90
N PHE A 78 1.71 -8.41 -8.10
CA PHE A 78 1.60 -9.16 -9.35
C PHE A 78 1.18 -8.28 -10.53
N LEU A 79 0.19 -7.38 -10.35
CA LEU A 79 -0.21 -6.43 -11.39
C LEU A 79 0.92 -5.46 -11.76
N LYS A 80 1.67 -5.03 -10.75
CA LYS A 80 2.84 -4.17 -10.97
C LYS A 80 3.94 -4.91 -11.73
N PHE A 81 4.18 -6.18 -11.40
CA PHE A 81 5.16 -7.01 -12.12
C PHE A 81 4.73 -7.26 -13.57
N GLU A 82 3.46 -7.58 -13.81
CA GLU A 82 2.88 -7.73 -15.14
C GLU A 82 3.16 -6.49 -16.01
N ARG A 83 2.89 -5.29 -15.51
CA ARG A 83 3.21 -4.05 -16.21
C ARG A 83 4.70 -3.93 -16.54
N VAL A 84 5.58 -4.20 -15.56
CA VAL A 84 7.03 -4.11 -15.77
C VAL A 84 7.49 -5.10 -16.82
N LEU A 85 6.97 -6.33 -16.79
CA LEU A 85 7.26 -7.35 -17.80
C LEU A 85 6.79 -6.91 -19.18
N SER A 86 5.55 -6.44 -19.32
CA SER A 86 5.00 -5.95 -20.60
C SER A 86 5.87 -4.82 -21.19
N GLN A 87 6.26 -3.85 -20.37
CA GLN A 87 7.16 -2.77 -20.79
C GLN A 87 8.50 -3.29 -21.33
N HIS A 88 9.07 -4.28 -20.65
CA HIS A 88 10.35 -4.84 -21.11
C HIS A 88 10.21 -5.66 -22.38
N LEU A 89 9.09 -6.34 -22.59
CA LEU A 89 8.80 -7.06 -23.84
C LEU A 89 8.63 -6.10 -25.01
N GLU A 90 7.89 -5.00 -24.82
CA GLU A 90 7.69 -3.98 -25.85
C GLU A 90 9.00 -3.28 -26.26
N MET A 91 9.92 -3.10 -25.30
CA MET A 91 11.20 -2.43 -25.53
C MET A 91 12.37 -3.39 -25.84
N PHE A 92 12.09 -4.69 -26.03
CA PHE A 92 13.13 -5.67 -26.37
C PHE A 92 13.78 -5.33 -27.73
N PRO A 93 15.12 -5.53 -27.91
CA PRO A 93 16.09 -6.05 -26.93
C PRO A 93 16.70 -4.97 -26.02
N ARG A 94 16.39 -3.69 -26.18
CA ARG A 94 17.02 -2.55 -25.50
C ARG A 94 16.89 -2.63 -23.97
N SER A 95 15.77 -3.13 -23.48
CA SER A 95 15.47 -3.21 -22.04
C SER A 95 15.99 -4.48 -21.35
N PHE A 96 16.53 -5.45 -22.10
CA PHE A 96 16.83 -6.80 -21.60
C PHE A 96 17.80 -6.79 -20.39
N LYS A 97 18.90 -6.02 -20.49
CA LYS A 97 19.88 -5.92 -19.38
C LYS A 97 19.25 -5.32 -18.12
N THR A 98 18.45 -4.27 -18.27
CA THR A 98 17.76 -3.61 -17.16
C THR A 98 16.74 -4.55 -16.52
N PHE A 99 16.01 -5.31 -17.32
CA PHE A 99 15.08 -6.32 -16.82
C PHE A 99 15.80 -7.38 -15.98
N LEU A 100 16.87 -8.00 -16.52
CA LEU A 100 17.64 -9.00 -15.80
C LEU A 100 18.22 -8.47 -14.46
N SER A 101 18.70 -7.23 -14.44
CA SER A 101 19.20 -6.62 -13.20
C SER A 101 18.13 -6.36 -12.15
N SER A 102 16.90 -6.11 -12.55
CA SER A 102 15.76 -5.86 -11.65
C SER A 102 15.10 -7.16 -11.14
N LEU A 103 15.21 -8.25 -11.89
CA LEU A 103 14.51 -9.51 -11.65
C LEU A 103 14.74 -10.12 -10.24
N PRO A 104 15.98 -10.11 -9.68
CA PRO A 104 16.22 -10.63 -8.34
C PRO A 104 15.39 -9.92 -7.26
N SER A 105 15.26 -8.60 -7.33
CA SER A 105 14.43 -7.81 -6.39
C SER A 105 12.95 -8.20 -6.48
N TRP A 106 12.45 -8.43 -7.70
CA TRP A 106 11.07 -8.88 -7.89
C TRP A 106 10.83 -10.26 -7.30
N ILE A 107 11.68 -11.24 -7.64
CA ILE A 107 11.49 -12.62 -7.21
C ILE A 107 11.72 -12.80 -5.71
N ASN A 108 12.72 -12.11 -5.14
CA ASN A 108 13.11 -12.34 -3.74
C ASN A 108 12.30 -11.51 -2.73
N GLU A 109 11.79 -10.35 -3.13
CA GLU A 109 11.09 -9.44 -2.22
C GLU A 109 9.65 -9.17 -2.64
N LYS A 110 9.44 -8.47 -3.77
CA LYS A 110 8.16 -7.87 -4.12
C LYS A 110 7.05 -8.91 -4.36
N LEU A 111 7.34 -9.97 -5.08
CA LEU A 111 6.36 -11.06 -5.31
C LEU A 111 6.17 -11.97 -4.09
N ARG A 112 7.06 -11.89 -3.11
CA ARG A 112 6.99 -12.70 -1.88
C ARG A 112 6.41 -11.95 -0.68
N VAL A 113 5.86 -10.76 -0.87
CA VAL A 113 5.30 -9.95 0.22
C VAL A 113 4.38 -10.75 1.16
N PRO A 114 3.42 -11.57 0.68
CA PRO A 114 2.57 -12.36 1.57
C PRO A 114 3.37 -13.30 2.48
N LYS A 115 4.37 -13.98 1.90
CA LYS A 115 5.24 -14.90 2.65
C LYS A 115 6.14 -14.16 3.64
N ILE A 116 6.62 -12.99 3.25
CA ILE A 116 7.49 -12.15 4.10
C ILE A 116 6.69 -11.62 5.30
N ILE A 117 5.48 -11.11 5.09
CA ILE A 117 4.59 -10.65 6.16
C ILE A 117 4.35 -11.78 7.16
N ARG A 118 3.89 -12.95 6.68
CA ARG A 118 3.64 -14.11 7.53
C ARG A 118 4.88 -14.55 8.30
N LYS A 119 6.05 -14.61 7.65
CA LYS A 119 7.30 -15.04 8.28
C LYS A 119 7.79 -14.03 9.34
N LYS A 120 7.83 -12.73 8.98
CA LYS A 120 8.40 -11.70 9.86
C LYS A 120 7.51 -11.40 11.06
N LEU A 121 6.20 -11.41 10.88
CA LEU A 121 5.23 -11.12 11.92
C LEU A 121 4.69 -12.38 12.62
N LYS A 122 4.98 -13.58 12.10
CA LYS A 122 4.35 -14.86 12.52
C LYS A 122 2.82 -14.82 12.38
N TYR A 123 2.29 -13.95 11.53
CA TYR A 123 0.87 -13.73 11.31
C TYR A 123 0.24 -14.90 10.55
N LYS A 124 -0.91 -15.38 11.04
CA LYS A 124 -1.64 -16.54 10.48
C LYS A 124 -2.94 -16.17 9.76
N GLY A 125 -3.38 -14.93 9.92
CA GLY A 125 -4.64 -14.44 9.33
C GLY A 125 -4.52 -14.03 7.86
N ASP A 126 -5.52 -13.29 7.39
CA ASP A 126 -5.65 -12.88 6.01
C ASP A 126 -4.88 -11.61 5.70
N VAL A 127 -4.20 -11.62 4.56
CA VAL A 127 -3.47 -10.47 4.01
C VAL A 127 -4.17 -10.04 2.71
N PHE A 128 -4.68 -8.82 2.69
CA PHE A 128 -5.36 -8.23 1.55
C PHE A 128 -4.44 -7.28 0.79
N PHE A 129 -4.49 -7.36 -0.53
CA PHE A 129 -3.73 -6.49 -1.43
C PHE A 129 -4.69 -5.48 -2.06
N ILE A 130 -4.53 -4.22 -1.72
CA ILE A 130 -5.38 -3.13 -2.18
C ILE A 130 -4.80 -2.57 -3.49
N GLN A 131 -5.66 -2.29 -4.47
CA GLN A 131 -5.23 -1.62 -5.68
C GLN A 131 -4.62 -0.24 -5.34
N HIS A 132 -3.49 0.12 -5.94
CA HIS A 132 -2.69 1.30 -5.57
C HIS A 132 -3.50 2.60 -5.56
N HIS A 133 -4.21 2.92 -6.64
CA HIS A 133 -5.04 4.12 -6.69
C HIS A 133 -6.25 4.07 -5.76
N MET A 134 -6.75 2.89 -5.41
CA MET A 134 -7.77 2.74 -4.38
C MET A 134 -7.19 3.04 -2.99
N ALA A 135 -5.95 2.65 -2.72
CA ALA A 135 -5.26 3.00 -1.47
C ALA A 135 -5.06 4.53 -1.36
N HIS A 136 -4.67 5.21 -2.45
CA HIS A 136 -4.59 6.68 -2.49
C HIS A 136 -5.96 7.34 -2.25
N ALA A 137 -7.00 6.87 -2.93
CA ALA A 137 -8.35 7.40 -2.76
C ALA A 137 -8.85 7.22 -1.32
N ALA A 138 -8.64 6.05 -0.73
CA ALA A 138 -9.02 5.76 0.65
C ALA A 138 -8.27 6.62 1.66
N SER A 139 -6.96 6.81 1.47
CA SER A 139 -6.11 7.59 2.38
C SER A 139 -6.48 9.08 2.43
N SER A 140 -7.10 9.61 1.39
CA SER A 140 -7.57 10.99 1.34
C SER A 140 -9.05 11.14 1.73
N PHE A 141 -9.93 10.31 1.16
CA PHE A 141 -11.37 10.47 1.35
C PHE A 141 -11.85 9.96 2.71
N LEU A 142 -11.46 8.75 3.14
CA LEU A 142 -12.00 8.14 4.37
C LEU A 142 -11.55 8.86 5.65
N VAL A 143 -10.49 9.65 5.61
CA VAL A 143 -10.04 10.49 6.74
C VAL A 143 -10.52 11.93 6.63
N SER A 144 -11.18 12.30 5.53
CA SER A 144 -11.72 13.64 5.33
C SER A 144 -13.04 13.84 6.08
N PRO A 145 -13.46 15.08 6.33
CA PRO A 145 -14.77 15.37 6.94
C PRO A 145 -15.94 15.23 5.97
N TYR A 146 -15.68 14.95 4.69
CA TYR A 146 -16.73 14.94 3.66
C TYR A 146 -17.49 13.63 3.64
N LYS A 147 -18.83 13.72 3.64
CA LYS A 147 -19.71 12.56 3.45
C LYS A 147 -19.79 12.13 1.99
N LYS A 148 -19.56 13.06 1.06
CA LYS A 148 -19.53 12.84 -0.38
C LYS A 148 -18.54 13.80 -1.02
N ALA A 149 -17.67 13.28 -1.89
CA ALA A 149 -16.68 14.08 -2.60
C ALA A 149 -16.29 13.46 -3.94
N ALA A 150 -15.89 14.31 -4.89
CA ALA A 150 -15.11 13.86 -6.03
C ALA A 150 -13.68 13.54 -5.56
N ILE A 151 -13.11 12.47 -6.11
CA ILE A 151 -11.76 12.01 -5.78
C ILE A 151 -10.95 12.04 -7.08
N LEU A 152 -9.76 12.64 -7.02
CA LEU A 152 -8.74 12.59 -8.06
C LEU A 152 -7.45 12.04 -7.44
N THR A 153 -6.89 11.01 -8.06
CA THR A 153 -5.58 10.47 -7.71
C THR A 153 -4.64 10.61 -8.89
N VAL A 154 -3.46 11.20 -8.67
CA VAL A 154 -2.41 11.38 -9.68
C VAL A 154 -1.11 10.83 -9.10
N ASP A 155 -0.48 9.93 -9.84
CA ASP A 155 0.79 9.29 -9.45
C ASP A 155 1.74 9.25 -10.67
N GLY A 156 3.01 9.05 -10.40
CA GLY A 156 3.99 8.81 -11.46
C GLY A 156 3.68 7.52 -12.20
N VAL A 157 3.76 6.41 -11.50
CA VAL A 157 3.38 5.09 -12.02
C VAL A 157 2.97 4.18 -10.85
N GLY A 158 1.69 3.87 -10.75
CA GLY A 158 1.17 2.86 -9.83
C GLY A 158 1.38 1.42 -10.33
N GLU A 159 0.34 0.63 -10.35
CA GLU A 159 0.34 -0.70 -11.00
C GLU A 159 0.30 -0.51 -12.53
N TRP A 160 -0.87 -0.31 -13.11
CA TRP A 160 -1.10 0.16 -14.47
C TRP A 160 -1.61 1.60 -14.50
N THR A 161 -2.49 1.93 -13.58
CA THR A 161 -3.12 3.23 -13.44
C THR A 161 -2.09 4.26 -12.99
N THR A 162 -2.12 5.42 -13.63
CA THR A 162 -1.29 6.59 -13.32
C THR A 162 -2.12 7.77 -12.83
N THR A 163 -3.38 7.81 -13.24
CA THR A 163 -4.36 8.81 -12.80
C THR A 163 -5.72 8.15 -12.76
N ALA A 164 -6.50 8.42 -11.73
CA ALA A 164 -7.88 7.99 -11.65
C ALA A 164 -8.76 9.07 -11.04
N TYR A 165 -10.01 9.12 -11.45
CA TYR A 165 -11.00 9.91 -10.76
C TYR A 165 -12.24 9.08 -10.42
N GLY A 166 -12.91 9.48 -9.35
CA GLY A 166 -14.05 8.76 -8.83
C GLY A 166 -14.89 9.60 -7.87
N ILE A 167 -15.74 8.91 -7.17
CA ILE A 167 -16.64 9.46 -6.15
C ILE A 167 -16.48 8.64 -4.87
N GLY A 168 -16.35 9.34 -3.75
CA GLY A 168 -16.50 8.78 -2.41
C GLY A 168 -17.85 9.18 -1.84
N GLU A 169 -18.56 8.23 -1.22
CA GLU A 169 -19.83 8.48 -0.53
C GLU A 169 -19.95 7.57 0.70
N GLY A 170 -20.01 8.17 1.89
CA GLY A 170 -20.01 7.42 3.15
C GLY A 170 -18.73 6.59 3.35
N LYS A 171 -18.82 5.28 3.21
CA LYS A 171 -17.70 4.34 3.29
C LYS A 171 -17.27 3.79 1.92
N ASP A 172 -18.02 4.12 0.87
CA ASP A 172 -17.83 3.56 -0.45
C ASP A 172 -16.98 4.50 -1.31
N ILE A 173 -16.07 3.91 -2.07
CA ILE A 173 -15.24 4.61 -3.06
C ILE A 173 -15.42 3.89 -4.39
N LYS A 174 -15.80 4.64 -5.41
CA LYS A 174 -15.92 4.14 -6.77
C LYS A 174 -15.02 4.93 -7.71
N LEU A 175 -13.96 4.31 -8.21
CA LEU A 175 -13.17 4.86 -9.30
C LEU A 175 -13.97 4.68 -10.60
N ILE A 176 -14.13 5.76 -11.37
CA ILE A 176 -15.02 5.82 -12.55
C ILE A 176 -14.22 5.68 -13.84
N LYS A 177 -13.10 6.42 -13.94
CA LYS A 177 -12.19 6.34 -15.09
C LYS A 177 -10.74 6.41 -14.62
N GLU A 178 -9.86 5.88 -15.45
CA GLU A 178 -8.43 5.85 -15.21
C GLU A 178 -7.64 6.15 -16.47
N ILE A 179 -6.48 6.73 -16.30
CA ILE A 179 -5.42 6.83 -17.31
C ILE A 179 -4.39 5.77 -16.93
N LYS A 180 -3.92 5.01 -17.90
CA LYS A 180 -2.93 3.95 -17.70
C LYS A 180 -1.59 4.31 -18.30
N PHE A 181 -0.55 3.71 -17.77
CA PHE A 181 0.78 3.74 -18.36
C PHE A 181 0.73 3.32 -19.86
N PRO A 182 1.45 3.96 -20.80
CA PRO A 182 2.53 4.94 -20.55
C PRO A 182 2.10 6.39 -20.32
N HIS A 183 0.84 6.72 -20.42
CA HIS A 183 0.35 8.09 -20.19
C HIS A 183 0.33 8.39 -18.69
N SER A 184 1.04 9.45 -18.28
CA SER A 184 1.09 9.82 -16.85
C SER A 184 1.26 11.33 -16.68
N LEU A 185 0.30 11.94 -15.97
CA LEU A 185 0.39 13.33 -15.54
C LEU A 185 1.48 13.52 -14.47
N GLY A 186 1.66 12.54 -13.58
CA GLY A 186 2.69 12.59 -12.56
C GLY A 186 4.10 12.53 -13.14
N LEU A 187 4.36 11.66 -14.14
CA LEU A 187 5.64 11.64 -14.83
C LEU A 187 5.87 12.91 -15.66
N LEU A 188 4.83 13.46 -16.28
CA LEU A 188 4.92 14.75 -16.98
C LEU A 188 5.38 15.85 -16.01
N TYR A 189 4.75 15.94 -14.84
CA TYR A 189 5.14 16.87 -13.80
C TYR A 189 6.61 16.69 -13.39
N SER A 190 7.02 15.46 -13.09
CA SER A 190 8.41 15.14 -12.71
C SER A 190 9.45 15.41 -13.79
N THR A 191 9.04 15.49 -15.06
CA THR A 191 9.95 15.79 -16.18
C THR A 191 10.17 17.29 -16.34
N ILE A 192 9.21 18.11 -15.93
CA ILE A 192 9.26 19.58 -16.06
C ILE A 192 9.89 20.23 -14.84
N THR A 193 9.78 19.61 -13.66
CA THR A 193 10.35 20.07 -12.38
C THR A 193 11.73 19.50 -12.12
#